data_e926b2886aaa9a674b92376919ae41f6
#
_entry.id   e926b2886aaa9a674b92376919ae41f6
#
_cell.length_a   1.000
_cell.length_b   1.000
_cell.length_c   1.000
_cell.angle_alpha   90.00
_cell.angle_beta   90.00
_cell.angle_gamma   90.00
#
_symmetry.space_group_name_H-M   'P 1'
#
loop_
_entity.id
_entity.type
_entity.pdbx_description
1 polymer ?
#
loop_
_entity_poly.entity_id
_entity_poly.type
_entity_poly.pdbx_seq_one_letter_code
_entity_poly.pdbx_strand_id
1 'polypeptide(L)'
;MSAYGVPVEQTEAIVSRPHVAVELQVSKYDDVRSALSIQLPMNWTLDQMVEYYFNWLNETKGTMLHAYKDKDNYVIYIKDKQKPVLVLHKMQVESDMIVLHLVSGSIVKANVIKQGKLEFRMLKGTQTVLVHLYDYIPKLVWPVYYLFQSPFQGLMLRGFEIDCRIKHFNGRIQSGEDIKYTK
;
A
#
# COMPACT_ATOMS: atom_id res chain seq x y z
N MET A 1 -20.64 10.09 -17.79
CA MET A 1 -21.85 10.01 -16.94
C MET A 1 -22.07 8.56 -16.55
N SER A 2 -22.23 8.29 -15.24
CA SER A 2 -22.68 6.97 -14.80
C SER A 2 -24.12 6.72 -15.32
N ALA A 3 -24.59 5.47 -15.29
CA ALA A 3 -25.97 5.12 -15.66
C ALA A 3 -27.05 5.90 -14.90
N TYR A 4 -26.67 6.63 -13.85
CA TYR A 4 -27.53 7.47 -13.00
C TYR A 4 -27.27 8.97 -13.16
N GLY A 5 -26.53 9.40 -14.17
CA GLY A 5 -26.29 10.82 -14.45
C GLY A 5 -25.31 11.53 -13.49
N VAL A 6 -24.63 10.79 -12.62
CA VAL A 6 -23.63 11.34 -11.71
C VAL A 6 -22.32 11.55 -12.47
N PRO A 7 -21.72 12.76 -12.49
CA PRO A 7 -20.45 13.01 -13.14
C PRO A 7 -19.35 12.11 -12.54
N VAL A 8 -18.45 11.59 -13.38
CA VAL A 8 -17.31 10.75 -12.94
C VAL A 8 -16.42 11.46 -11.94
N GLU A 9 -16.32 12.79 -12.03
CA GLU A 9 -15.57 13.65 -11.09
C GLU A 9 -16.09 13.60 -9.64
N GLN A 10 -17.38 13.35 -9.44
CA GLN A 10 -17.94 13.17 -8.10
C GLN A 10 -17.54 11.84 -7.46
N THR A 11 -17.18 10.83 -8.25
CA THR A 11 -16.70 9.56 -7.74
C THR A 11 -15.28 9.71 -7.16
N GLU A 12 -14.45 10.58 -7.73
CA GLU A 12 -13.12 10.90 -7.20
C GLU A 12 -13.20 11.62 -5.85
N ALA A 13 -14.19 12.49 -5.65
CA ALA A 13 -14.41 13.18 -4.38
C ALA A 13 -14.85 12.24 -3.23
N ILE A 14 -15.49 11.11 -3.53
CA ILE A 14 -15.90 10.12 -2.53
C ILE A 14 -14.69 9.32 -2.02
N VAL A 15 -13.68 9.09 -2.86
CA VAL A 15 -12.44 8.38 -2.49
C VAL A 15 -11.56 9.22 -1.55
N SER A 16 -11.73 10.53 -1.52
CA SER A 16 -10.97 11.45 -0.66
C SER A 16 -11.42 11.48 0.80
N ARG A 17 -12.40 10.68 1.21
CA ARG A 17 -12.84 10.62 2.62
C ARG A 17 -11.78 9.97 3.50
N PRO A 18 -11.45 10.57 4.68
CA PRO A 18 -10.35 10.11 5.54
C PRO A 18 -10.61 8.78 6.27
N HIS A 19 -11.67 8.06 5.95
CA HIS A 19 -12.06 6.79 6.56
C HIS A 19 -12.27 5.69 5.52
N VAL A 20 -11.26 5.45 4.70
CA VAL A 20 -11.32 4.28 3.82
C VAL A 20 -11.01 3.05 4.68
N ALA A 21 -12.01 2.23 4.89
CA ALA A 21 -11.80 0.89 5.43
C ALA A 21 -10.92 0.10 4.45
N VAL A 22 -10.00 -0.69 4.99
CA VAL A 22 -9.30 -1.70 4.18
C VAL A 22 -10.36 -2.76 3.83
N GLU A 23 -10.90 -2.71 2.62
CA GLU A 23 -11.78 -3.76 2.13
C GLU A 23 -10.93 -4.92 1.63
N LEU A 24 -10.97 -6.02 2.37
CA LEU A 24 -10.45 -7.30 1.92
C LEU A 24 -11.57 -8.04 1.21
N GLN A 25 -11.55 -8.04 -0.12
CA GLN A 25 -12.47 -8.86 -0.91
C GLN A 25 -11.77 -10.14 -1.35
N VAL A 26 -12.38 -11.28 -1.05
CA VAL A 26 -12.00 -12.56 -1.64
C VAL A 26 -12.71 -12.67 -2.98
N SER A 27 -11.94 -12.75 -4.05
CA SER A 27 -12.51 -12.92 -5.37
C SER A 27 -12.89 -14.37 -5.62
N LYS A 28 -13.68 -14.58 -6.70
CA LYS A 28 -14.05 -15.90 -7.22
C LYS A 28 -12.85 -16.83 -7.50
N TYR A 29 -11.62 -16.28 -7.51
CA TYR A 29 -10.37 -16.97 -7.84
C TYR A 29 -9.44 -17.16 -6.63
N ASP A 30 -9.96 -17.06 -5.40
CA ASP A 30 -9.15 -17.17 -4.17
C ASP A 30 -7.97 -16.17 -4.11
N ASP A 31 -8.08 -15.03 -4.77
CA ASP A 31 -7.12 -13.94 -4.67
C ASP A 31 -7.53 -12.89 -3.63
N VAL A 32 -6.53 -12.27 -3.02
CA VAL A 32 -6.74 -11.17 -2.07
C VAL A 32 -6.72 -9.86 -2.83
N ARG A 33 -7.68 -9.00 -2.51
CA ARG A 33 -7.73 -7.61 -2.97
C ARG A 33 -7.89 -6.69 -1.78
N SER A 34 -7.09 -5.66 -1.71
CA SER A 34 -7.23 -4.61 -0.70
C SER A 34 -6.87 -3.27 -1.31
N ALA A 35 -7.55 -2.23 -0.88
CA ALA A 35 -7.26 -0.86 -1.28
C ALA A 35 -7.22 0.03 -0.04
N LEU A 36 -6.25 0.93 0.00
CA LEU A 36 -6.07 1.92 1.05
C LEU A 36 -5.71 3.26 0.44
N SER A 37 -6.36 4.31 0.91
CA SER A 37 -6.06 5.69 0.53
C SER A 37 -5.08 6.29 1.53
N ILE A 38 -3.96 6.80 1.06
CA ILE A 38 -2.89 7.37 1.89
C ILE A 38 -2.60 8.79 1.43
N GLN A 39 -2.48 9.71 2.38
CA GLN A 39 -2.07 11.08 2.10
C GLN A 39 -0.57 11.12 1.78
N LEU A 40 -0.21 11.61 0.59
CA LEU A 40 1.19 11.82 0.21
C LEU A 40 1.77 12.95 1.07
N PRO A 41 2.92 12.75 1.76
CA PRO A 41 3.60 13.83 2.45
C PRO A 41 3.92 14.99 1.52
N MET A 42 3.90 16.24 2.04
CA MET A 42 4.14 17.42 1.23
C MET A 42 5.51 17.38 0.56
N ASN A 43 5.54 17.81 -0.72
CA ASN A 43 6.75 17.85 -1.54
C ASN A 43 7.39 16.48 -1.83
N TRP A 44 6.67 15.38 -1.57
CA TRP A 44 7.16 14.06 -1.92
C TRP A 44 6.66 13.64 -3.30
N THR A 45 7.51 12.87 -3.97
CA THR A 45 7.13 12.11 -5.16
C THR A 45 6.58 10.74 -4.77
N LEU A 46 5.90 10.10 -5.71
CA LEU A 46 5.40 8.73 -5.50
C LEU A 46 6.55 7.74 -5.27
N ASP A 47 7.68 7.92 -5.97
CA ASP A 47 8.89 7.12 -5.76
C ASP A 47 9.44 7.24 -4.34
N GLN A 48 9.51 8.45 -3.80
CA GLN A 48 9.95 8.68 -2.42
C GLN A 48 9.01 8.01 -1.41
N MET A 49 7.71 8.03 -1.67
CA MET A 49 6.75 7.35 -0.80
C MET A 49 6.94 5.83 -0.84
N VAL A 50 7.16 5.24 -2.01
CA VAL A 50 7.41 3.79 -2.14
C VAL A 50 8.71 3.41 -1.43
N GLU A 51 9.80 4.14 -1.64
CA GLU A 51 11.06 3.88 -0.95
C GLU A 51 10.91 4.04 0.57
N TYR A 52 10.19 5.07 0.99
CA TYR A 52 9.91 5.30 2.39
C TYR A 52 9.10 4.16 3.01
N TYR A 53 8.15 3.56 2.31
CA TYR A 53 7.40 2.41 2.83
C TYR A 53 8.31 1.27 3.27
N PHE A 54 9.31 0.91 2.46
CA PHE A 54 10.24 -0.16 2.80
C PHE A 54 11.22 0.25 3.90
N ASN A 55 11.67 1.50 3.95
CA ASN A 55 12.51 2.02 5.04
C ASN A 55 11.72 2.06 6.36
N TRP A 56 10.47 2.49 6.31
CA TRP A 56 9.57 2.54 7.46
C TRP A 56 9.36 1.14 8.09
N LEU A 57 9.31 0.08 7.28
CA LEU A 57 9.27 -1.30 7.79
C LEU A 57 10.47 -1.62 8.67
N ASN A 58 11.65 -1.07 8.37
CA ASN A 58 12.88 -1.30 9.15
C ASN A 58 12.90 -0.50 10.46
N GLU A 59 12.36 0.70 10.45
CA GLU A 59 12.42 1.66 11.56
C GLU A 59 11.32 1.43 12.58
N THR A 60 10.20 0.84 12.16
CA THR A 60 9.03 0.66 13.02
C THR A 60 9.33 -0.34 14.14
N LYS A 61 9.33 0.16 15.38
CA LYS A 61 9.55 -0.67 16.57
C LYS A 61 8.45 -1.74 16.68
N GLY A 62 8.87 -2.96 16.94
CA GLY A 62 7.94 -4.11 17.08
C GLY A 62 7.61 -4.81 15.77
N THR A 63 8.04 -4.33 14.62
CA THR A 63 7.97 -5.13 13.40
C THR A 63 9.04 -6.21 13.43
N MET A 64 8.65 -7.41 13.06
CA MET A 64 9.60 -8.50 12.84
C MET A 64 10.11 -8.53 11.39
N LEU A 65 9.81 -7.48 10.62
CA LEU A 65 10.17 -7.39 9.22
C LEU A 65 11.45 -6.58 9.03
N HIS A 66 12.20 -6.97 8.02
CA HIS A 66 13.35 -6.24 7.51
C HIS A 66 13.26 -6.18 5.99
N ALA A 67 13.35 -4.99 5.43
CA ALA A 67 13.25 -4.76 4.00
C ALA A 67 14.52 -4.10 3.47
N TYR A 68 14.96 -4.47 2.27
CA TYR A 68 16.02 -3.76 1.57
C TYR A 68 15.73 -3.73 0.06
N LYS A 69 16.38 -2.78 -0.62
CA LYS A 69 16.32 -2.63 -2.07
C LYS A 69 17.56 -3.25 -2.70
N ASP A 70 17.34 -4.11 -3.69
CA ASP A 70 18.38 -4.67 -4.56
C ASP A 70 17.99 -4.37 -6.02
N LYS A 71 18.62 -3.35 -6.60
CA LYS A 71 18.28 -2.79 -7.94
C LYS A 71 16.80 -2.40 -8.01
N ASP A 72 16.02 -3.11 -8.82
CA ASP A 72 14.59 -2.91 -8.99
C ASP A 72 13.74 -3.83 -8.09
N ASN A 73 14.38 -4.60 -7.20
CA ASN A 73 13.69 -5.47 -6.29
C ASN A 73 13.64 -4.88 -4.89
N TYR A 74 12.48 -5.05 -4.24
CA TYR A 74 12.30 -4.84 -2.81
C TYR A 74 12.14 -6.21 -2.15
N VAL A 75 13.03 -6.53 -1.24
CA VAL A 75 13.08 -7.84 -0.58
C VAL A 75 12.75 -7.69 0.88
N ILE A 76 11.75 -8.43 1.35
CA ILE A 76 11.26 -8.39 2.73
C ILE A 76 11.56 -9.73 3.41
N TYR A 77 12.17 -9.66 4.59
CA TYR A 77 12.46 -10.79 5.47
C TYR A 77 11.74 -10.66 6.80
N ILE A 78 11.51 -11.79 7.46
CA ILE A 78 11.33 -11.80 8.91
C ILE A 78 12.73 -11.76 9.53
N LYS A 79 12.94 -10.92 10.55
CA LYS A 79 14.21 -10.87 11.32
C LYS A 79 14.62 -12.30 11.71
N ASP A 80 15.91 -12.57 11.61
CA ASP A 80 16.52 -13.88 11.92
C ASP A 80 16.13 -15.03 10.97
N LYS A 81 15.43 -14.76 9.86
CA LYS A 81 15.15 -15.76 8.83
C LYS A 81 16.00 -15.50 7.57
N GLN A 82 16.57 -16.58 7.03
CA GLN A 82 17.40 -16.50 5.82
C GLN A 82 16.59 -16.41 4.52
N LYS A 83 15.33 -16.86 4.54
CA LYS A 83 14.48 -16.88 3.35
C LYS A 83 13.60 -15.65 3.29
N PRO A 84 13.52 -14.98 2.14
CA PRO A 84 12.62 -13.84 1.97
C PRO A 84 11.16 -14.26 2.14
N VAL A 85 10.42 -13.37 2.80
CA VAL A 85 8.96 -13.49 2.93
C VAL A 85 8.29 -13.06 1.64
N LEU A 86 8.76 -11.93 1.09
CA LEU A 86 8.29 -11.36 -0.16
C LEU A 86 9.47 -10.79 -0.96
N VAL A 87 9.41 -10.97 -2.27
CA VAL A 87 10.24 -10.26 -3.24
C VAL A 87 9.31 -9.57 -4.23
N LEU A 88 9.40 -8.24 -4.28
CA LEU A 88 8.63 -7.40 -5.17
C LEU A 88 9.55 -6.78 -6.21
N HIS A 89 9.18 -6.85 -7.47
CA HIS A 89 9.92 -6.28 -8.58
C HIS A 89 9.17 -5.09 -9.18
N LYS A 90 9.87 -3.97 -9.34
CA LYS A 90 9.33 -2.76 -9.93
C LYS A 90 9.28 -2.91 -11.46
N MET A 91 8.10 -3.18 -12.01
CA MET A 91 7.92 -3.44 -13.45
C MET A 91 7.47 -2.21 -14.23
N GLN A 92 6.68 -1.33 -13.61
CA GLN A 92 6.09 -0.19 -14.29
C GLN A 92 6.21 1.05 -13.42
N VAL A 93 6.68 2.14 -14.04
CA VAL A 93 6.82 3.45 -13.40
C VAL A 93 6.28 4.49 -14.36
N GLU A 94 5.20 5.14 -13.92
CA GLU A 94 4.64 6.33 -14.57
C GLU A 94 4.66 7.48 -13.56
N SER A 95 4.46 8.70 -14.00
CA SER A 95 4.50 9.87 -13.11
C SER A 95 3.50 9.79 -11.94
N ASP A 96 2.39 9.10 -12.16
CA ASP A 96 1.28 8.95 -11.21
C ASP A 96 1.02 7.49 -10.78
N MET A 97 1.85 6.51 -11.24
CA MET A 97 1.64 5.09 -10.94
C MET A 97 2.94 4.30 -10.85
N ILE A 98 3.07 3.52 -9.79
CA ILE A 98 4.16 2.54 -9.58
C ILE A 98 3.53 1.19 -9.29
N VAL A 99 3.97 0.17 -10.01
CA VAL A 99 3.51 -1.22 -9.82
C VAL A 99 4.68 -2.10 -9.40
N LEU A 100 4.49 -2.81 -8.29
CA LEU A 100 5.44 -3.78 -7.77
C LEU A 100 4.83 -5.18 -7.92
N HIS A 101 5.46 -6.03 -8.72
CA HIS A 101 5.04 -7.41 -8.92
C HIS A 101 5.61 -8.32 -7.82
N LEU A 102 4.77 -9.14 -7.21
CA LEU A 102 5.18 -10.15 -6.25
C LEU A 102 5.78 -11.34 -7.01
N VAL A 103 7.10 -11.38 -7.13
CA VAL A 103 7.78 -12.39 -7.97
C VAL A 103 8.12 -13.66 -7.22
N SER A 104 8.37 -13.59 -5.91
CA SER A 104 8.64 -14.75 -5.07
C SER A 104 8.47 -14.44 -3.57
N GLY A 105 8.63 -15.46 -2.74
CA GLY A 105 8.60 -15.33 -1.28
C GLY A 105 7.98 -16.55 -0.60
N SER A 106 8.27 -16.71 0.70
CA SER A 106 7.78 -17.86 1.47
C SER A 106 6.26 -17.88 1.66
N ILE A 107 5.61 -16.73 1.55
CA ILE A 107 4.15 -16.57 1.70
C ILE A 107 3.43 -16.44 0.36
N VAL A 108 4.15 -16.45 -0.76
CA VAL A 108 3.60 -16.37 -2.11
C VAL A 108 3.44 -17.77 -2.68
N LYS A 109 2.29 -18.07 -3.26
CA LYS A 109 2.07 -19.33 -3.96
C LYS A 109 2.84 -19.31 -5.27
N ALA A 110 3.72 -20.30 -5.46
CA ALA A 110 4.48 -20.46 -6.70
C ALA A 110 3.59 -20.99 -7.83
N ASN A 111 4.02 -20.75 -9.08
CA ASN A 111 3.41 -21.32 -10.30
C ASN A 111 1.92 -20.95 -10.49
N VAL A 112 1.56 -19.72 -10.16
CA VAL A 112 0.24 -19.19 -10.45
C VAL A 112 0.24 -18.44 -11.78
N ILE A 113 -0.88 -18.52 -12.52
CA ILE A 113 -1.04 -17.83 -13.80
C ILE A 113 -1.01 -16.30 -13.62
N LYS A 114 -1.51 -15.81 -12.48
CA LYS A 114 -1.50 -14.39 -12.13
C LYS A 114 -0.54 -14.16 -10.98
N GLN A 115 0.34 -13.17 -11.12
CA GLN A 115 1.22 -12.72 -10.06
C GLN A 115 0.55 -11.58 -9.30
N GLY A 116 0.59 -11.64 -7.97
CA GLY A 116 0.13 -10.55 -7.12
C GLY A 116 0.85 -9.25 -7.43
N LYS A 117 0.14 -8.14 -7.30
CA LYS A 117 0.66 -6.79 -7.57
C LYS A 117 0.32 -5.86 -6.42
N LEU A 118 1.31 -5.06 -6.04
CA LEU A 118 1.12 -3.93 -5.14
C LEU A 118 1.29 -2.65 -5.96
N GLU A 119 0.21 -1.92 -6.13
CA GLU A 119 0.14 -0.70 -6.92
C GLU A 119 0.05 0.52 -6.00
N PHE A 120 0.82 1.54 -6.31
CA PHE A 120 0.73 2.88 -5.76
C PHE A 120 0.31 3.81 -6.88
N ARG A 121 -0.87 4.41 -6.77
CA ARG A 121 -1.42 5.32 -7.79
C ARG A 121 -1.82 6.63 -7.16
N MET A 122 -1.30 7.72 -7.69
CA MET A 122 -1.70 9.07 -7.32
C MET A 122 -3.05 9.40 -7.95
N LEU A 123 -3.99 9.90 -7.17
CA LEU A 123 -5.26 10.37 -7.69
C LEU A 123 -5.08 11.76 -8.28
N LYS A 124 -5.51 11.94 -9.53
CA LYS A 124 -5.35 13.20 -10.28
C LYS A 124 -5.93 14.38 -9.52
N GLY A 125 -5.16 15.47 -9.48
CA GLY A 125 -5.58 16.71 -8.80
C GLY A 125 -5.59 16.65 -7.28
N THR A 126 -5.04 15.60 -6.68
CA THR A 126 -4.99 15.43 -5.22
C THR A 126 -3.60 15.06 -4.74
N GLN A 127 -3.39 15.16 -3.42
CA GLN A 127 -2.21 14.65 -2.72
C GLN A 127 -2.49 13.25 -2.11
N THR A 128 -3.37 12.48 -2.74
CA THR A 128 -3.81 11.18 -2.26
C THR A 128 -3.27 10.07 -3.14
N VAL A 129 -2.68 9.07 -2.51
CA VAL A 129 -2.19 7.86 -3.17
C VAL A 129 -3.10 6.69 -2.79
N LEU A 130 -3.61 6.00 -3.79
CA LEU A 130 -4.30 4.74 -3.63
C LEU A 130 -3.25 3.62 -3.64
N VAL A 131 -3.15 2.89 -2.53
CA VAL A 131 -2.33 1.69 -2.44
C VAL A 131 -3.24 0.48 -2.60
N HIS A 132 -3.00 -0.30 -3.64
CA HIS A 132 -3.86 -1.39 -4.05
C HIS A 132 -3.08 -2.70 -4.18
N LEU A 133 -3.47 -3.71 -3.40
CA LEU A 133 -3.00 -5.08 -3.56
C LEU A 133 -4.06 -5.88 -4.32
N TYR A 134 -3.67 -6.56 -5.39
CA TYR A 134 -4.58 -7.39 -6.18
C TYR A 134 -3.86 -8.60 -6.80
N ASP A 135 -4.63 -9.58 -7.23
CA ASP A 135 -4.17 -10.85 -7.79
C ASP A 135 -3.21 -11.63 -6.85
N TYR A 136 -3.20 -11.30 -5.55
CA TYR A 136 -2.34 -11.98 -4.58
C TYR A 136 -2.99 -13.27 -4.10
N ILE A 137 -2.29 -14.40 -4.34
CA ILE A 137 -2.71 -15.72 -3.86
C ILE A 137 -1.79 -16.14 -2.73
N PRO A 138 -2.30 -16.16 -1.48
CA PRO A 138 -1.49 -16.57 -0.33
C PRO A 138 -1.15 -18.06 -0.40
N LYS A 139 0.04 -18.41 0.05
CA LYS A 139 0.46 -19.81 0.18
C LYS A 139 -0.23 -20.51 1.35
N LEU A 140 -0.60 -19.74 2.37
CA LEU A 140 -1.29 -20.26 3.55
C LEU A 140 -2.73 -20.65 3.20
N VAL A 141 -3.23 -21.70 3.83
CA VAL A 141 -4.65 -22.06 3.73
C VAL A 141 -5.52 -20.95 4.33
N TRP A 142 -6.68 -20.70 3.73
CA TRP A 142 -7.53 -19.55 4.03
C TRP A 142 -7.81 -19.29 5.51
N PRO A 143 -8.17 -20.27 6.35
CA PRO A 143 -8.40 -19.99 7.77
C PRO A 143 -7.17 -19.44 8.49
N VAL A 144 -5.98 -19.97 8.19
CA VAL A 144 -4.71 -19.51 8.78
C VAL A 144 -4.36 -18.13 8.25
N TYR A 145 -4.57 -17.87 6.96
CA TYR A 145 -4.39 -16.55 6.36
C TYR A 145 -5.24 -15.48 7.06
N TYR A 146 -6.53 -15.73 7.23
CA TYR A 146 -7.45 -14.77 7.87
C TYR A 146 -7.12 -14.51 9.33
N LEU A 147 -6.69 -15.52 10.06
CA LEU A 147 -6.41 -15.37 11.49
C LEU A 147 -5.09 -14.63 11.77
N PHE A 148 -4.08 -14.80 10.90
CA PHE A 148 -2.73 -14.31 11.18
C PHE A 148 -2.21 -13.31 10.17
N GLN A 149 -2.28 -13.58 8.89
CA GLN A 149 -1.64 -12.76 7.86
C GLN A 149 -2.46 -11.51 7.50
N SER A 150 -3.78 -11.66 7.33
CA SER A 150 -4.66 -10.56 6.94
C SER A 150 -4.70 -9.42 7.98
N PRO A 151 -4.92 -9.70 9.29
CA PRO A 151 -4.87 -8.66 10.31
C PRO A 151 -3.52 -7.95 10.40
N PHE A 152 -2.41 -8.70 10.25
CA PHE A 152 -1.07 -8.14 10.28
C PHE A 152 -0.82 -7.19 9.10
N GLN A 153 -1.21 -7.57 7.88
CA GLN A 153 -1.10 -6.69 6.70
C GLN A 153 -1.94 -5.42 6.88
N GLY A 154 -3.17 -5.55 7.36
CA GLY A 154 -4.03 -4.41 7.64
C GLY A 154 -3.43 -3.46 8.67
N LEU A 155 -2.85 -3.98 9.75
CA LEU A 155 -2.19 -3.19 10.79
C LEU A 155 -0.96 -2.45 10.25
N MET A 156 -0.14 -3.10 9.42
CA MET A 156 1.05 -2.50 8.82
C MET A 156 0.68 -1.36 7.87
N LEU A 157 -0.28 -1.57 6.98
CA LEU A 157 -0.74 -0.52 6.06
C LEU A 157 -1.39 0.65 6.79
N ARG A 158 -2.16 0.39 7.85
CA ARG A 158 -2.72 1.43 8.72
C ARG A 158 -1.66 2.22 9.45
N GLY A 159 -0.64 1.56 10.00
CA GLY A 159 0.48 2.22 10.65
C GLY A 159 1.23 3.16 9.70
N PHE A 160 1.48 2.70 8.49
CA PHE A 160 2.11 3.50 7.44
C PHE A 160 1.24 4.69 7.01
N GLU A 161 -0.07 4.49 6.84
CA GLU A 161 -1.03 5.55 6.52
C GLU A 161 -1.00 6.66 7.59
N ILE A 162 -1.02 6.29 8.87
CA ILE A 162 -0.97 7.24 9.99
C ILE A 162 0.36 8.02 9.97
N ASP A 163 1.48 7.36 9.73
CA ASP A 163 2.78 8.02 9.68
C ASP A 163 2.89 9.00 8.50
N CYS A 164 2.43 8.63 7.32
CA CYS A 164 2.35 9.53 6.16
C CYS A 164 1.46 10.74 6.44
N ARG A 165 0.33 10.54 7.11
CA ARG A 165 -0.58 11.63 7.50
C ARG A 165 0.09 12.61 8.48
N ILE A 166 0.83 12.10 9.46
CA ILE A 166 1.60 12.93 10.40
C ILE A 166 2.66 13.73 9.65
N LYS A 167 3.39 13.12 8.73
CA LYS A 167 4.40 13.82 7.91
C LYS A 167 3.78 14.88 7.02
N HIS A 168 2.64 14.59 6.39
CA HIS A 168 1.91 15.57 5.59
C HIS A 168 1.48 16.77 6.46
N PHE A 169 0.90 16.52 7.62
CA PHE A 169 0.47 17.56 8.56
C PHE A 169 1.64 18.42 9.05
N ASN A 170 2.76 17.80 9.43
CA ASN A 170 3.95 18.53 9.84
C ASN A 170 4.53 19.38 8.70
N GLY A 171 4.49 18.89 7.46
CA GLY A 171 4.90 19.67 6.29
C GLY A 171 4.04 20.92 6.09
N ARG A 172 2.72 20.83 6.30
CA ARG A 172 1.81 22.00 6.24
C ARG A 172 2.12 23.03 7.32
N ILE A 173 2.37 22.60 8.54
CA ILE A 173 2.81 23.51 9.63
C ILE A 173 4.11 24.22 9.24
N GLN A 174 5.10 23.48 8.75
CA GLN A 174 6.39 24.04 8.36
C GLN A 174 6.29 25.01 7.18
N SER A 175 5.32 24.85 6.30
CA SER A 175 5.03 25.79 5.20
C SER A 175 4.27 27.06 5.66
N GLY A 176 3.97 27.19 6.95
CA GLY A 176 3.28 28.35 7.52
C GLY A 176 1.76 28.34 7.30
N GLU A 177 1.18 27.21 6.94
CA GLU A 177 -0.26 27.08 6.77
C GLU A 177 -0.96 27.13 8.15
N ASP A 178 -1.93 28.04 8.30
CA ASP A 178 -2.76 28.13 9.51
C ASP A 178 -3.79 27.00 9.51
N ILE A 179 -3.48 25.95 10.23
CA ILE A 179 -4.32 24.75 10.27
C ILE A 179 -5.42 24.95 11.32
N LYS A 180 -6.61 25.35 10.88
CA LYS A 180 -7.78 25.38 11.74
C LYS A 180 -8.33 23.96 11.89
N TYR A 181 -8.39 23.51 13.15
CA TYR A 181 -9.11 22.28 13.48
C TYR A 181 -10.60 22.53 13.27
N THR A 182 -11.16 22.01 12.20
CA THR A 182 -12.60 21.84 12.09
C THR A 182 -13.00 20.62 12.92
N LYS A 183 -13.79 20.85 13.96
CA LYS A 183 -14.42 19.78 14.75
C LYS A 183 -15.41 18.99 13.90
#